data_dad64a0d4da9cd91c28f4d272b7ef4ad
#
_entry.id   dad64a0d4da9cd91c28f4d272b7ef4ad
#
_cell.length_a   1.000
_cell.length_b   1.000
_cell.length_c   1.000
_cell.angle_alpha   90.00
_cell.angle_beta   90.00
_cell.angle_gamma   90.00
#
_symmetry.space_group_name_H-M   'P 1'
#
loop_
_entity.id
_entity.type
_entity.pdbx_description
1 polymer ?
#
loop_
_entity_poly.entity_id
_entity_poly.type
_entity_poly.pdbx_seq_one_letter_code
_entity_poly.pdbx_strand_id
1 'polypeptide(L)'
;MCDIVPQNKAFVPAITAAALCAALLSATAQADLRPEPVPGGVAEIHVAAAGNPRPEVRFDGRPVLLRQRADGWHAVVGLPLDTPVGEQTIQIGPEGNSRAQTFVVGPKAYPEQRLTIKNPKMVTPPADELARIAEERERQLAIRSRFRDVPVNRVDLDLPADGRLSSRFGLRRIFNGEPRAPHTGLDVAVPTGTPIRAPADGVVSLVDDLYFNGKTVFVDHGQGFVSMVCHLDQARVEVGQKVARGERLGDAGSSGRATGPHLHWSVYLNGAAVDPALFIAPPKAR
;
A
#
# COMPACT_ATOMS: atom_id res chain seq x y z
N MET A 1 82.85 6.46 -51.71
CA MET A 1 81.75 7.39 -52.00
C MET A 1 80.50 6.58 -52.08
N CYS A 2 79.75 6.53 -51.00
CA CYS A 2 78.45 5.87 -50.91
C CYS A 2 77.53 6.86 -50.29
N ASP A 3 76.62 7.35 -51.09
CA ASP A 3 75.56 8.30 -50.69
C ASP A 3 74.50 7.56 -49.87
N ILE A 4 74.24 8.09 -48.69
CA ILE A 4 73.18 7.60 -47.81
C ILE A 4 71.99 8.54 -48.01
N VAL A 5 70.88 8.02 -48.55
CA VAL A 5 69.59 8.70 -48.63
C VAL A 5 68.81 8.52 -47.33
N PRO A 6 68.30 9.58 -46.70
CA PRO A 6 67.45 9.44 -45.44
C PRO A 6 66.00 9.11 -45.84
N GLN A 7 65.47 8.04 -45.27
CA GLN A 7 64.05 7.67 -45.34
C GLN A 7 63.21 8.54 -44.38
N ASN A 8 62.30 9.28 -44.97
CA ASN A 8 61.27 10.05 -44.25
C ASN A 8 60.16 9.11 -43.74
N LYS A 9 60.07 8.92 -42.48
CA LYS A 9 58.91 8.22 -41.80
C LYS A 9 57.76 9.19 -41.60
N ALA A 10 56.69 8.99 -42.36
CA ALA A 10 55.45 9.69 -42.20
C ALA A 10 54.78 9.25 -40.85
N PHE A 11 54.50 10.23 -40.00
CA PHE A 11 53.78 10.05 -38.74
C PHE A 11 52.28 10.08 -39.01
N VAL A 12 51.56 8.99 -38.79
CA VAL A 12 50.09 8.88 -38.89
C VAL A 12 49.55 9.11 -37.48
N PRO A 13 48.74 10.13 -37.24
CA PRO A 13 48.11 10.28 -35.92
C PRO A 13 46.94 9.28 -35.75
N ALA A 14 47.00 8.48 -34.72
CA ALA A 14 45.91 7.62 -34.31
C ALA A 14 44.74 8.46 -33.75
N ILE A 15 43.64 8.49 -34.47
CA ILE A 15 42.39 9.07 -34.02
C ILE A 15 41.75 8.06 -33.05
N THR A 16 41.85 8.30 -31.73
CA THR A 16 41.11 7.57 -30.73
C THR A 16 39.66 8.02 -30.75
N ALA A 17 38.78 7.20 -31.31
CA ALA A 17 37.34 7.37 -31.22
C ALA A 17 36.89 7.02 -29.79
N ALA A 18 36.63 8.04 -28.96
CA ALA A 18 35.95 7.89 -27.69
C ALA A 18 34.47 7.58 -27.95
N ALA A 19 34.09 6.32 -27.82
CA ALA A 19 32.68 5.90 -27.85
C ALA A 19 31.99 6.39 -26.59
N LEU A 20 31.19 7.46 -26.71
CA LEU A 20 30.30 7.97 -25.67
C LEU A 20 29.11 7.01 -25.54
N CYS A 21 29.18 6.04 -24.61
CA CYS A 21 28.05 5.21 -24.24
C CYS A 21 27.05 6.09 -23.43
N ALA A 22 26.11 6.70 -24.15
CA ALA A 22 24.92 7.30 -23.51
C ALA A 22 24.06 6.15 -22.98
N ALA A 23 24.19 5.87 -21.66
CA ALA A 23 23.25 5.02 -20.95
C ALA A 23 21.89 5.73 -20.93
N LEU A 24 21.01 5.33 -21.84
CA LEU A 24 19.59 5.66 -21.77
C LEU A 24 19.01 5.01 -20.51
N LEU A 25 19.03 5.75 -19.40
CA LEU A 25 18.21 5.45 -18.24
C LEU A 25 16.76 5.56 -18.71
N SER A 26 16.18 4.44 -19.11
CA SER A 26 14.73 4.31 -19.28
C SER A 26 14.10 4.59 -17.90
N ALA A 27 13.68 5.83 -17.66
CA ALA A 27 12.83 6.16 -16.56
C ALA A 27 11.53 5.36 -16.76
N THR A 28 11.41 4.21 -16.11
CA THR A 28 10.14 3.52 -16.00
C THR A 28 9.19 4.51 -15.35
N ALA A 29 8.15 4.90 -16.09
CA ALA A 29 7.09 5.77 -15.55
C ALA A 29 6.58 5.11 -14.28
N GLN A 30 6.93 5.71 -13.15
CA GLN A 30 6.60 5.22 -11.83
C GLN A 30 5.11 5.48 -11.62
N ALA A 31 4.36 4.45 -11.23
CA ALA A 31 2.98 4.65 -10.83
C ALA A 31 2.96 5.67 -9.69
N ASP A 32 2.14 6.71 -9.79
CA ASP A 32 1.90 7.63 -8.68
C ASP A 32 0.54 7.29 -8.05
N LEU A 33 0.32 7.73 -6.82
CA LEU A 33 -0.98 7.68 -6.17
C LEU A 33 -2.04 8.28 -7.12
N ARG A 34 -3.17 7.62 -7.24
CA ARG A 34 -4.35 8.12 -7.96
C ARG A 34 -5.40 8.53 -6.94
N PRO A 35 -5.39 9.80 -6.45
CA PRO A 35 -6.35 10.24 -5.46
C PRO A 35 -7.78 10.12 -5.99
N GLU A 36 -8.65 9.56 -5.16
CA GLU A 36 -10.10 9.48 -5.39
C GLU A 36 -10.77 9.81 -4.05
N PRO A 37 -11.18 11.06 -3.81
CA PRO A 37 -11.76 11.48 -2.55
C PRO A 37 -13.23 11.03 -2.47
N VAL A 38 -13.42 9.77 -2.11
CA VAL A 38 -14.70 9.08 -1.93
C VAL A 38 -14.63 8.21 -0.68
N PRO A 39 -15.74 7.74 -0.08
CA PRO A 39 -15.70 6.76 1.01
C PRO A 39 -14.84 5.54 0.63
N GLY A 40 -13.86 5.17 1.45
CA GLY A 40 -12.88 4.11 1.15
C GLY A 40 -11.76 4.51 0.18
N GLY A 41 -11.72 5.76 -0.25
CA GLY A 41 -10.70 6.31 -1.14
C GLY A 41 -9.62 7.09 -0.41
N VAL A 42 -8.93 7.95 -1.17
CA VAL A 42 -7.82 8.78 -0.69
C VAL A 42 -7.97 10.20 -1.22
N ALA A 43 -7.85 11.19 -0.34
CA ALA A 43 -7.70 12.59 -0.75
C ALA A 43 -6.21 12.99 -0.70
N GLU A 44 -5.75 13.75 -1.69
CA GLU A 44 -4.44 14.41 -1.66
C GLU A 44 -4.66 15.91 -1.69
N ILE A 45 -4.16 16.61 -0.65
CA ILE A 45 -4.50 18.00 -0.37
C ILE A 45 -3.21 18.81 -0.21
N HIS A 46 -3.02 19.86 -1.03
CA HIS A 46 -1.91 20.80 -0.84
C HIS A 46 -2.12 21.58 0.47
N VAL A 47 -1.12 21.56 1.37
CA VAL A 47 -1.22 22.10 2.73
C VAL A 47 -0.20 23.18 3.05
N ALA A 48 0.94 23.20 2.35
CA ALA A 48 1.95 24.25 2.48
C ALA A 48 2.79 24.36 1.20
N ALA A 49 3.13 25.59 0.80
CA ALA A 49 3.94 25.87 -0.39
C ALA A 49 5.39 25.39 -0.23
N ALA A 50 6.06 25.22 -1.37
CA ALA A 50 7.48 24.86 -1.40
C ALA A 50 8.34 25.85 -0.57
N GLY A 51 9.35 25.31 0.10
CA GLY A 51 10.23 26.10 1.00
C GLY A 51 9.70 26.26 2.42
N ASN A 52 8.42 25.98 2.69
CA ASN A 52 7.92 25.95 4.06
C ASN A 52 8.37 24.68 4.82
N PRO A 53 8.51 24.77 6.15
CA PRO A 53 8.75 23.59 6.96
C PRO A 53 7.58 22.61 6.83
N ARG A 54 7.85 21.32 7.10
CA ARG A 54 6.83 20.28 7.12
C ARG A 54 5.76 20.62 8.16
N PRO A 55 4.47 20.77 7.76
CA PRO A 55 3.41 21.08 8.71
C PRO A 55 3.00 19.83 9.51
N GLU A 56 2.35 20.02 10.65
CA GLU A 56 1.52 19.00 11.26
C GLU A 56 0.14 18.99 10.59
N VAL A 57 -0.39 17.83 10.25
CA VAL A 57 -1.73 17.72 9.67
C VAL A 57 -2.47 16.55 10.30
N ARG A 58 -3.74 16.79 10.65
CA ARG A 58 -4.62 15.76 11.24
C ARG A 58 -5.96 15.70 10.49
N PHE A 59 -6.47 14.49 10.39
CA PHE A 59 -7.84 14.21 9.98
C PHE A 59 -8.51 13.35 11.06
N ASP A 60 -9.69 13.75 11.55
CA ASP A 60 -10.38 13.11 12.68
C ASP A 60 -9.46 12.86 13.89
N GLY A 61 -8.65 13.88 14.25
CA GLY A 61 -7.68 13.82 15.35
C GLY A 61 -6.45 12.96 15.10
N ARG A 62 -6.35 12.25 13.97
CA ARG A 62 -5.23 11.37 13.64
C ARG A 62 -4.24 12.05 12.72
N PRO A 63 -2.92 11.90 12.93
CA PRO A 63 -1.94 12.41 12.01
C PRO A 63 -2.06 11.70 10.65
N VAL A 64 -1.84 12.44 9.56
CA VAL A 64 -1.91 11.92 8.19
C VAL A 64 -0.53 11.90 7.55
N LEU A 65 -0.37 11.08 6.52
CA LEU A 65 0.85 11.00 5.73
C LEU A 65 1.07 12.32 4.98
N LEU A 66 2.29 12.83 5.05
CA LEU A 66 2.74 14.01 4.32
C LEU A 66 3.81 13.63 3.32
N ARG A 67 3.64 14.07 2.09
CA ARG A 67 4.63 13.94 1.03
C ARG A 67 5.03 15.30 0.48
N GLN A 68 6.30 15.43 0.13
CA GLN A 68 6.80 16.63 -0.53
C GLN A 68 6.68 16.47 -2.06
N ARG A 69 6.11 17.47 -2.70
CA ARG A 69 6.06 17.63 -4.16
C ARG A 69 6.80 18.91 -4.57
N ALA A 70 6.92 19.17 -5.87
CA ALA A 70 7.59 20.35 -6.39
C ALA A 70 6.96 21.67 -5.92
N ASP A 71 5.64 21.69 -5.74
CA ASP A 71 4.83 22.84 -5.29
C ASP A 71 4.69 22.94 -3.76
N GLY A 72 5.17 21.93 -3.00
CA GLY A 72 5.15 21.98 -1.53
C GLY A 72 4.72 20.69 -0.87
N TRP A 73 4.10 20.83 0.31
CA TRP A 73 3.64 19.71 1.12
C TRP A 73 2.19 19.34 0.80
N HIS A 74 1.97 18.04 0.61
CA HIS A 74 0.66 17.46 0.39
C HIS A 74 0.32 16.46 1.49
N ALA A 75 -0.87 16.59 2.04
CA ALA A 75 -1.46 15.60 2.95
C ALA A 75 -2.15 14.51 2.14
N VAL A 76 -1.83 13.26 2.43
CA VAL A 76 -2.46 12.06 1.86
C VAL A 76 -3.37 11.47 2.93
N VAL A 77 -4.67 11.65 2.74
CA VAL A 77 -5.71 11.35 3.74
C VAL A 77 -6.48 10.11 3.33
N GLY A 78 -6.40 9.05 4.12
CA GLY A 78 -7.25 7.88 3.96
C GLY A 78 -8.66 8.16 4.47
N LEU A 79 -9.66 7.85 3.67
CA LEU A 79 -11.07 8.07 3.97
C LEU A 79 -11.74 6.73 4.32
N PRO A 80 -12.23 6.52 5.56
CA PRO A 80 -13.02 5.35 5.91
C PRO A 80 -14.20 5.11 4.98
N LEU A 81 -14.67 3.86 4.87
CA LEU A 81 -15.84 3.51 4.02
C LEU A 81 -17.14 4.16 4.47
N ASP A 82 -17.22 4.60 5.72
CA ASP A 82 -18.36 5.30 6.33
C ASP A 82 -18.20 6.83 6.35
N THR A 83 -17.16 7.37 5.67
CA THR A 83 -16.97 8.82 5.54
C THR A 83 -18.19 9.45 4.87
N PRO A 84 -18.82 10.48 5.47
CA PRO A 84 -19.93 11.18 4.85
C PRO A 84 -19.53 11.85 3.53
N VAL A 85 -20.42 11.80 2.55
CA VAL A 85 -20.31 12.57 1.30
C VAL A 85 -20.49 14.06 1.59
N GLY A 86 -19.72 14.91 0.95
CA GLY A 86 -19.75 16.36 1.14
C GLY A 86 -18.45 16.90 1.70
N GLU A 87 -18.51 18.05 2.34
CA GLU A 87 -17.33 18.72 2.90
C GLU A 87 -16.78 17.96 4.11
N GLN A 88 -15.45 17.77 4.08
CA GLN A 88 -14.65 17.22 5.16
C GLN A 88 -13.55 18.22 5.51
N THR A 89 -12.97 18.12 6.70
CA THR A 89 -11.99 19.12 7.19
C THR A 89 -10.75 18.45 7.73
N ILE A 90 -9.57 18.92 7.31
CA ILE A 90 -8.27 18.65 7.94
C ILE A 90 -7.87 19.81 8.83
N GLN A 91 -7.10 19.52 9.89
CA GLN A 91 -6.47 20.51 10.76
C GLN A 91 -4.98 20.60 10.42
N ILE A 92 -4.49 21.81 10.17
CA ILE A 92 -3.09 22.09 9.79
C ILE A 92 -2.46 22.97 10.88
N GLY A 93 -1.42 22.49 11.51
CA GLY A 93 -0.71 23.11 12.63
C GLY A 93 -0.80 22.30 13.90
N PRO A 94 -0.08 22.74 14.96
CA PRO A 94 -0.07 22.07 16.24
C PRO A 94 -1.45 22.09 16.91
N GLU A 95 -1.67 21.13 17.78
CA GLU A 95 -2.90 21.06 18.58
C GLU A 95 -3.11 22.33 19.39
N GLY A 96 -4.32 22.89 19.35
CA GLY A 96 -4.66 24.17 20.00
C GLY A 96 -4.30 25.42 19.20
N ASN A 97 -3.51 25.33 18.12
CA ASN A 97 -3.18 26.42 17.21
C ASN A 97 -3.16 25.94 15.76
N SER A 98 -4.22 25.29 15.32
CA SER A 98 -4.37 24.80 13.96
C SER A 98 -5.37 25.64 13.16
N ARG A 99 -5.18 25.66 11.83
CA ARG A 99 -6.18 26.16 10.88
C ARG A 99 -6.93 25.02 10.24
N ALA A 100 -8.19 25.21 10.01
CA ALA A 100 -9.03 24.29 9.25
C ALA A 100 -8.85 24.50 7.74
N GLN A 101 -8.84 23.39 6.97
CA GLN A 101 -8.92 23.41 5.51
C GLN A 101 -9.92 22.36 5.07
N THR A 102 -10.91 22.78 4.28
CA THR A 102 -11.95 21.87 3.76
C THR A 102 -11.53 21.23 2.44
N PHE A 103 -12.10 20.04 2.17
CA PHE A 103 -12.07 19.36 0.89
C PHE A 103 -13.39 18.60 0.69
N VAL A 104 -13.71 18.19 -0.53
CA VAL A 104 -14.99 17.55 -0.85
C VAL A 104 -14.79 16.06 -1.07
N VAL A 105 -15.63 15.25 -0.42
CA VAL A 105 -15.76 13.81 -0.63
C VAL A 105 -16.96 13.55 -1.54
N GLY A 106 -16.70 12.93 -2.69
CA GLY A 106 -17.74 12.57 -3.67
C GLY A 106 -18.47 11.27 -3.31
N PRO A 107 -19.60 10.97 -3.94
CA PRO A 107 -20.31 9.71 -3.73
C PRO A 107 -19.62 8.54 -4.43
N LYS A 108 -19.65 7.35 -3.80
CA LYS A 108 -19.22 6.09 -4.42
C LYS A 108 -20.14 4.96 -3.98
N ALA A 109 -20.72 4.25 -4.96
CA ALA A 109 -21.53 3.07 -4.71
C ALA A 109 -20.67 1.81 -4.84
N TYR A 110 -20.77 0.93 -3.84
CA TYR A 110 -20.08 -0.35 -3.84
C TYR A 110 -21.06 -1.50 -4.11
N PRO A 111 -20.74 -2.39 -5.09
CA PRO A 111 -21.58 -3.53 -5.41
C PRO A 111 -21.73 -4.51 -4.25
N GLU A 112 -22.77 -5.32 -4.27
CA GLU A 112 -22.99 -6.41 -3.36
C GLU A 112 -22.29 -7.68 -3.85
N GLN A 113 -21.69 -8.42 -2.92
CA GLN A 113 -21.08 -9.73 -3.15
C GLN A 113 -21.71 -10.75 -2.21
N ARG A 114 -22.39 -11.76 -2.79
CA ARG A 114 -22.96 -12.88 -2.05
C ARG A 114 -22.01 -14.07 -2.11
N LEU A 115 -21.63 -14.61 -0.95
CA LEU A 115 -20.73 -15.76 -0.84
C LEU A 115 -21.32 -16.82 0.09
N THR A 116 -21.11 -18.08 -0.27
CA THR A 116 -21.39 -19.22 0.61
C THR A 116 -20.12 -19.63 1.33
N ILE A 117 -20.10 -19.49 2.65
CA ILE A 117 -19.02 -19.91 3.52
C ILE A 117 -19.35 -21.30 4.08
N LYS A 118 -18.54 -22.30 3.73
CA LYS A 118 -18.77 -23.71 4.11
C LYS A 118 -18.70 -23.94 5.63
N ASN A 119 -17.78 -23.25 6.32
CA ASN A 119 -17.67 -23.37 7.77
C ASN A 119 -18.56 -22.31 8.45
N PRO A 120 -19.69 -22.70 9.09
CA PRO A 120 -20.61 -21.74 9.71
C PRO A 120 -19.98 -20.97 10.86
N LYS A 121 -18.98 -21.50 11.56
CA LYS A 121 -18.24 -20.79 12.63
C LYS A 121 -17.51 -19.55 12.09
N MET A 122 -17.13 -19.55 10.82
CA MET A 122 -16.51 -18.36 10.17
C MET A 122 -17.53 -17.29 9.78
N VAL A 123 -18.84 -17.58 9.83
CA VAL A 123 -19.93 -16.63 9.62
C VAL A 123 -20.46 -16.14 10.98
N THR A 124 -20.79 -17.08 11.86
CA THR A 124 -21.27 -16.83 13.21
C THR A 124 -20.34 -17.55 14.20
N PRO A 125 -19.32 -16.84 14.72
CA PRO A 125 -18.36 -17.43 15.66
C PRO A 125 -19.05 -17.95 16.92
N PRO A 126 -18.60 -19.07 17.47
CA PRO A 126 -19.10 -19.56 18.76
C PRO A 126 -18.63 -18.65 19.90
N ALA A 127 -19.32 -18.71 21.05
CA ALA A 127 -19.10 -17.80 22.15
C ALA A 127 -17.67 -17.85 22.74
N ASP A 128 -17.04 -19.01 22.73
CA ASP A 128 -15.67 -19.24 23.19
C ASP A 128 -14.60 -18.56 22.31
N GLU A 129 -14.90 -18.25 21.06
CA GLU A 129 -13.99 -17.54 20.14
C GLU A 129 -14.16 -16.01 20.17
N LEU A 130 -15.25 -15.49 20.75
CA LEU A 130 -15.55 -14.06 20.70
C LEU A 130 -14.51 -13.21 21.44
N ALA A 131 -13.99 -13.69 22.57
CA ALA A 131 -12.94 -12.99 23.32
C ALA A 131 -11.65 -12.90 22.52
N ARG A 132 -11.21 -13.98 21.87
CA ARG A 132 -10.07 -14.03 20.97
C ARG A 132 -10.23 -13.04 19.80
N ILE A 133 -11.40 -13.06 19.16
CA ILE A 133 -11.71 -12.17 18.03
C ILE A 133 -11.64 -10.70 18.45
N ALA A 134 -12.16 -10.37 19.64
CA ALA A 134 -12.13 -9.01 20.17
C ALA A 134 -10.68 -8.55 20.43
N GLU A 135 -9.86 -9.38 21.07
CA GLU A 135 -8.46 -9.11 21.35
C GLU A 135 -7.63 -8.94 20.05
N GLU A 136 -7.83 -9.83 19.09
CA GLU A 136 -7.20 -9.73 17.76
C GLU A 136 -7.57 -8.45 17.02
N ARG A 137 -8.84 -8.02 17.14
CA ARG A 137 -9.32 -6.76 16.57
C ARG A 137 -8.61 -5.55 17.17
N GLU A 138 -8.45 -5.50 18.49
CA GLU A 138 -7.75 -4.43 19.18
C GLU A 138 -6.27 -4.38 18.80
N ARG A 139 -5.58 -5.53 18.71
CA ARG A 139 -4.20 -5.60 18.22
C ARG A 139 -4.07 -5.06 16.79
N GLN A 140 -4.95 -5.47 15.89
CA GLN A 140 -4.95 -4.98 14.51
C GLN A 140 -5.23 -3.47 14.45
N LEU A 141 -6.16 -2.96 15.27
CA LEU A 141 -6.46 -1.53 15.36
C LEU A 141 -5.24 -0.74 15.85
N ALA A 142 -4.55 -1.21 16.87
CA ALA A 142 -3.33 -0.59 17.38
C ALA A 142 -2.23 -0.52 16.30
N ILE A 143 -2.03 -1.61 15.54
CA ILE A 143 -1.02 -1.66 14.46
C ILE A 143 -1.34 -0.65 13.35
N ARG A 144 -2.54 -0.68 12.79
CA ARG A 144 -2.92 0.18 11.65
C ARG A 144 -3.12 1.65 12.03
N SER A 145 -3.27 1.96 13.34
CA SER A 145 -3.37 3.33 13.86
C SER A 145 -2.02 3.90 14.32
N ARG A 146 -0.97 3.08 14.30
CA ARG A 146 0.37 3.51 14.70
C ARG A 146 0.91 4.51 13.68
N PHE A 147 1.46 5.62 14.19
CA PHE A 147 2.14 6.62 13.36
C PHE A 147 3.63 6.62 13.71
N ARG A 148 4.45 6.13 12.78
CA ARG A 148 5.90 6.18 12.88
C ARG A 148 6.39 7.34 12.02
N ASP A 149 6.89 8.40 12.65
CA ASP A 149 7.31 9.62 11.96
C ASP A 149 8.66 9.44 11.27
N VAL A 150 8.63 8.79 10.13
CA VAL A 150 9.77 8.61 9.22
C VAL A 150 9.39 9.09 7.82
N PRO A 151 10.33 9.59 7.02
CA PRO A 151 10.04 10.00 5.66
C PRO A 151 9.45 8.85 4.83
N VAL A 152 8.36 9.13 4.12
CA VAL A 152 7.78 8.26 3.10
C VAL A 152 7.99 8.93 1.76
N ASN A 153 9.01 8.46 1.02
CA ASN A 153 9.41 9.09 -0.23
C ASN A 153 8.49 8.69 -1.40
N ARG A 154 7.84 7.54 -1.28
CA ARG A 154 6.97 6.96 -2.32
C ARG A 154 5.71 6.40 -1.66
N VAL A 155 4.58 6.67 -2.29
CA VAL A 155 3.27 6.12 -1.88
C VAL A 155 2.70 5.12 -2.89
N ASP A 156 3.39 4.91 -4.03
CA ASP A 156 3.05 3.83 -4.93
C ASP A 156 3.44 2.48 -4.35
N LEU A 157 2.65 1.47 -4.64
CA LEU A 157 2.83 0.10 -4.17
C LEU A 157 2.89 -0.87 -5.34
N ASP A 158 3.66 -1.95 -5.18
CA ASP A 158 3.61 -3.08 -6.09
C ASP A 158 2.50 -4.04 -5.65
N LEU A 159 1.88 -4.72 -6.61
CA LEU A 159 0.95 -5.80 -6.28
C LEU A 159 1.74 -6.94 -5.63
N PRO A 160 1.36 -7.42 -4.40
CA PRO A 160 2.20 -8.39 -3.66
C PRO A 160 2.30 -9.78 -4.30
N ALA A 161 1.47 -10.09 -5.28
CA ALA A 161 1.54 -11.33 -6.05
C ALA A 161 0.99 -11.13 -7.46
N ASP A 162 1.61 -11.77 -8.45
CA ASP A 162 1.10 -11.82 -9.82
C ASP A 162 -0.06 -12.80 -9.91
N GLY A 163 -1.26 -12.29 -10.24
CA GLY A 163 -2.45 -13.12 -10.33
C GLY A 163 -3.67 -12.34 -10.83
N ARG A 164 -4.78 -13.06 -11.02
CA ARG A 164 -6.05 -12.43 -11.43
C ARG A 164 -6.71 -11.78 -10.21
N LEU A 165 -7.05 -10.49 -10.30
CA LEU A 165 -7.88 -9.83 -9.30
C LEU A 165 -9.25 -10.52 -9.24
N SER A 166 -9.55 -11.17 -8.12
CA SER A 166 -10.75 -11.97 -7.92
C SER A 166 -11.84 -11.25 -7.12
N SER A 167 -11.45 -10.30 -6.25
CA SER A 167 -12.38 -9.49 -5.48
C SER A 167 -11.81 -8.09 -5.25
N ARG A 168 -12.66 -7.08 -5.35
CA ARG A 168 -12.29 -5.66 -5.21
C ARG A 168 -12.58 -5.14 -3.81
N PHE A 169 -11.93 -4.05 -3.47
CA PHE A 169 -12.22 -3.28 -2.27
C PHE A 169 -13.66 -2.73 -2.26
N GLY A 170 -14.23 -2.58 -1.07
CA GLY A 170 -15.50 -1.91 -0.84
C GLY A 170 -16.75 -2.79 -1.06
N LEU A 171 -16.62 -4.01 -1.60
CA LEU A 171 -17.76 -4.89 -1.84
C LEU A 171 -18.58 -5.11 -0.56
N ARG A 172 -19.89 -4.86 -0.62
CA ARG A 172 -20.83 -5.15 0.48
C ARG A 172 -21.06 -6.64 0.57
N ARG A 173 -20.50 -7.27 1.60
CA ARG A 173 -20.50 -8.73 1.73
C ARG A 173 -21.77 -9.25 2.39
N ILE A 174 -22.35 -10.29 1.77
CA ILE A 174 -23.43 -11.09 2.33
C ILE A 174 -22.96 -12.55 2.36
N PHE A 175 -22.76 -13.09 3.57
CA PHE A 175 -22.33 -14.47 3.78
C PHE A 175 -23.48 -15.31 4.27
N ASN A 176 -23.82 -16.38 3.54
CA ASN A 176 -24.92 -17.28 3.87
C ASN A 176 -26.26 -16.54 4.12
N GLY A 177 -26.50 -15.45 3.38
CA GLY A 177 -27.69 -14.59 3.54
C GLY A 177 -27.58 -13.47 4.56
N GLU A 178 -26.51 -13.40 5.36
CA GLU A 178 -26.32 -12.41 6.41
C GLU A 178 -25.37 -11.28 6.00
N PRO A 179 -25.74 -10.00 6.18
CA PRO A 179 -24.83 -8.87 5.98
C PRO A 179 -23.60 -8.98 6.87
N ARG A 180 -22.44 -8.68 6.31
CA ARG A 180 -21.14 -8.65 7.00
C ARG A 180 -20.39 -7.37 6.68
N ALA A 181 -19.30 -7.12 7.41
CA ALA A 181 -18.41 -5.99 7.14
C ALA A 181 -17.95 -6.00 5.67
N PRO A 182 -17.86 -4.84 5.03
CA PRO A 182 -17.40 -4.72 3.65
C PRO A 182 -16.01 -5.31 3.44
N HIS A 183 -15.68 -5.62 2.21
CA HIS A 183 -14.35 -6.07 1.82
C HIS A 183 -13.34 -4.91 1.92
N THR A 184 -12.35 -5.03 2.80
CA THR A 184 -11.38 -3.96 3.08
C THR A 184 -10.02 -4.15 2.40
N GLY A 185 -10.00 -4.84 1.25
CA GLY A 185 -8.79 -5.09 0.48
C GLY A 185 -9.04 -5.54 -0.94
N LEU A 186 -8.00 -6.02 -1.60
CA LEU A 186 -8.04 -6.70 -2.88
C LEU A 186 -7.75 -8.20 -2.68
N ASP A 187 -8.50 -9.05 -3.36
CA ASP A 187 -8.18 -10.46 -3.44
C ASP A 187 -7.53 -10.79 -4.79
N VAL A 188 -6.40 -11.49 -4.75
CA VAL A 188 -5.66 -11.96 -5.92
C VAL A 188 -5.68 -13.49 -5.91
N ALA A 189 -6.35 -14.09 -6.89
CA ALA A 189 -6.41 -15.56 -7.03
C ALA A 189 -5.04 -16.07 -7.47
N VAL A 190 -4.40 -16.84 -6.60
CA VAL A 190 -3.10 -17.48 -6.81
C VAL A 190 -3.08 -18.86 -6.18
N PRO A 191 -2.31 -19.82 -6.71
CA PRO A 191 -2.12 -21.14 -6.10
C PRO A 191 -1.48 -21.06 -4.71
N THR A 192 -1.76 -22.05 -3.86
CA THR A 192 -1.02 -22.23 -2.60
C THR A 192 0.48 -22.35 -2.89
N GLY A 193 1.31 -21.73 -2.04
CA GLY A 193 2.76 -21.68 -2.19
C GLY A 193 3.29 -20.57 -3.10
N THR A 194 2.40 -19.81 -3.77
CA THR A 194 2.83 -18.61 -4.54
C THR A 194 3.51 -17.61 -3.61
N PRO A 195 4.74 -17.11 -3.94
CA PRO A 195 5.43 -16.12 -3.14
C PRO A 195 4.63 -14.82 -3.01
N ILE A 196 4.41 -14.37 -1.78
CA ILE A 196 3.82 -13.07 -1.46
C ILE A 196 4.94 -12.11 -1.08
N ARG A 197 4.97 -10.94 -1.72
CA ARG A 197 6.08 -9.97 -1.62
C ARG A 197 5.64 -8.67 -0.96
N ALA A 198 6.60 -7.98 -0.33
CA ALA A 198 6.39 -6.66 0.24
C ALA A 198 6.05 -5.64 -0.86
N PRO A 199 4.92 -4.92 -0.77
CA PRO A 199 4.51 -3.95 -1.78
C PRO A 199 5.39 -2.70 -1.82
N ALA A 200 6.10 -2.41 -0.73
CA ALA A 200 7.08 -1.33 -0.58
C ALA A 200 8.04 -1.65 0.57
N ASP A 201 9.10 -0.84 0.73
CA ASP A 201 9.99 -0.90 1.88
C ASP A 201 9.19 -0.68 3.18
N GLY A 202 9.60 -1.34 4.26
CA GLY A 202 8.93 -1.16 5.55
C GLY A 202 9.55 -1.97 6.68
N VAL A 203 8.81 -2.02 7.79
CA VAL A 203 9.13 -2.84 8.96
C VAL A 203 7.94 -3.73 9.26
N VAL A 204 8.16 -5.01 9.42
CA VAL A 204 7.12 -5.97 9.82
C VAL A 204 6.62 -5.60 11.21
N SER A 205 5.34 -5.27 11.32
CA SER A 205 4.72 -4.79 12.56
C SER A 205 3.84 -5.84 13.26
N LEU A 206 3.43 -6.88 12.53
CA LEU A 206 2.73 -8.05 13.07
C LEU A 206 2.99 -9.27 12.19
N VAL A 207 3.18 -10.43 12.83
CA VAL A 207 3.06 -11.77 12.25
C VAL A 207 2.21 -12.58 13.23
N ASP A 208 1.04 -13.06 12.77
CA ASP A 208 0.09 -13.74 13.66
C ASP A 208 -0.81 -14.71 12.86
N ASP A 209 -1.51 -15.61 13.56
CA ASP A 209 -2.54 -16.47 13.01
C ASP A 209 -3.91 -16.06 13.60
N LEU A 210 -4.60 -15.18 12.86
CA LEU A 210 -5.83 -14.53 13.29
C LEU A 210 -7.05 -15.35 12.88
N TYR A 211 -8.10 -15.35 13.69
CA TYR A 211 -9.31 -16.14 13.50
C TYR A 211 -9.92 -15.99 12.08
N PHE A 212 -10.14 -14.76 11.64
CA PHE A 212 -10.70 -14.50 10.31
C PHE A 212 -9.67 -14.40 9.19
N ASN A 213 -8.53 -13.80 9.48
CA ASN A 213 -7.51 -13.53 8.47
C ASN A 213 -6.56 -14.74 8.26
N GLY A 214 -6.52 -15.67 9.23
CA GLY A 214 -5.52 -16.73 9.24
C GLY A 214 -4.12 -16.16 9.37
N LYS A 215 -3.11 -16.83 8.82
CA LYS A 215 -1.73 -16.38 8.87
C LYS A 215 -1.57 -15.06 8.13
N THR A 216 -1.12 -14.05 8.87
CA THR A 216 -1.19 -12.62 8.51
C THR A 216 0.14 -11.94 8.77
N VAL A 217 0.55 -11.06 7.87
CA VAL A 217 1.70 -10.17 8.03
C VAL A 217 1.26 -8.73 7.81
N PHE A 218 1.63 -7.83 8.73
CA PHE A 218 1.52 -6.38 8.55
C PHE A 218 2.90 -5.78 8.33
N VAL A 219 2.99 -4.83 7.39
CA VAL A 219 4.20 -4.06 7.10
C VAL A 219 3.88 -2.58 7.28
N ASP A 220 4.60 -1.92 8.18
CA ASP A 220 4.56 -0.48 8.44
C ASP A 220 5.55 0.23 7.51
N HIS A 221 5.04 1.03 6.58
CA HIS A 221 5.84 1.83 5.64
C HIS A 221 6.20 3.22 6.18
N GLY A 222 5.65 3.60 7.36
CA GLY A 222 5.82 4.90 7.98
C GLY A 222 4.60 5.81 7.86
N GLN A 223 4.51 6.82 8.72
CA GLN A 223 3.46 7.84 8.74
C GLN A 223 2.02 7.29 8.67
N GLY A 224 1.74 6.16 9.33
CA GLY A 224 0.42 5.52 9.30
C GLY A 224 0.06 4.88 7.97
N PHE A 225 1.02 4.69 7.06
CA PHE A 225 0.89 3.93 5.83
C PHE A 225 1.27 2.48 6.09
N VAL A 226 0.32 1.57 6.02
CA VAL A 226 0.48 0.17 6.43
C VAL A 226 -0.13 -0.75 5.39
N SER A 227 0.55 -1.85 5.07
CA SER A 227 0.00 -2.96 4.28
C SER A 227 -0.26 -4.18 5.16
N MET A 228 -1.28 -4.95 4.83
CA MET A 228 -1.57 -6.26 5.41
C MET A 228 -1.75 -7.29 4.30
N VAL A 229 -1.06 -8.41 4.41
CA VAL A 229 -1.26 -9.60 3.57
C VAL A 229 -1.72 -10.75 4.46
N CYS A 230 -2.73 -11.51 4.03
CA CYS A 230 -3.25 -12.60 4.85
C CYS A 230 -3.75 -13.80 4.03
N HIS A 231 -4.34 -14.79 4.71
CA HIS A 231 -4.67 -16.11 4.22
C HIS A 231 -3.42 -16.91 3.78
N LEU A 232 -2.26 -16.58 4.35
CA LEU A 232 -1.00 -17.24 4.00
C LEU A 232 -1.01 -18.72 4.41
N ASP A 233 -0.25 -19.52 3.66
CA ASP A 233 0.15 -20.88 4.08
C ASP A 233 1.30 -20.80 5.08
N GLN A 234 2.27 -19.91 4.83
CA GLN A 234 3.39 -19.68 5.71
C GLN A 234 3.85 -18.21 5.66
N ALA A 235 4.06 -17.58 6.83
CA ALA A 235 4.84 -16.37 6.96
C ALA A 235 6.34 -16.72 6.97
N ARG A 236 7.18 -15.88 6.34
CA ARG A 236 8.65 -16.08 6.23
C ARG A 236 9.46 -14.93 6.79
N VAL A 237 8.82 -14.07 7.54
CA VAL A 237 9.38 -12.90 8.19
C VAL A 237 8.96 -12.88 9.66
N GLU A 238 9.62 -12.06 10.45
CA GLU A 238 9.35 -11.88 11.89
C GLU A 238 9.10 -10.42 12.23
N VAL A 239 8.43 -10.17 13.35
CA VAL A 239 8.14 -8.82 13.85
C VAL A 239 9.43 -8.05 14.10
N GLY A 240 9.50 -6.81 13.60
CA GLY A 240 10.68 -5.94 13.68
C GLY A 240 11.63 -6.09 12.49
N GLN A 241 11.49 -7.11 11.65
CA GLN A 241 12.31 -7.26 10.45
C GLN A 241 12.06 -6.09 9.50
N LYS A 242 13.15 -5.49 8.98
CA LYS A 242 13.09 -4.55 7.85
C LYS A 242 12.98 -5.36 6.57
N VAL A 243 12.05 -4.97 5.72
CA VAL A 243 11.83 -5.59 4.42
C VAL A 243 11.95 -4.56 3.31
N ALA A 244 12.58 -4.94 2.22
CA ALA A 244 12.65 -4.15 1.00
C ALA A 244 11.43 -4.44 0.11
N ARG A 245 11.05 -3.51 -0.76
CA ARG A 245 10.07 -3.71 -1.85
C ARG A 245 10.42 -4.98 -2.63
N GLY A 246 9.45 -5.85 -2.86
CA GLY A 246 9.62 -7.11 -3.57
C GLY A 246 10.21 -8.25 -2.72
N GLU A 247 10.63 -8.01 -1.48
CA GLU A 247 11.10 -9.06 -0.57
C GLU A 247 9.96 -10.01 -0.19
N ARG A 248 10.26 -11.32 -0.07
CA ARG A 248 9.24 -12.34 0.21
C ARG A 248 8.80 -12.26 1.67
N LEU A 249 7.50 -11.99 1.87
CA LEU A 249 6.86 -11.98 3.20
C LEU A 249 6.35 -13.36 3.62
N GLY A 250 5.95 -14.18 2.65
CA GLY A 250 5.34 -15.47 2.92
C GLY A 250 4.90 -16.16 1.65
N ASP A 251 4.05 -17.16 1.82
CA ASP A 251 3.47 -17.95 0.75
C ASP A 251 1.94 -17.92 0.82
N ALA A 252 1.29 -17.77 -0.33
CA ALA A 252 -0.17 -17.80 -0.43
C ALA A 252 -0.74 -19.13 0.06
N GLY A 253 -1.92 -19.07 0.67
CA GLY A 253 -2.65 -20.24 1.13
C GLY A 253 -4.15 -19.99 1.17
N SER A 254 -4.81 -20.60 2.15
CA SER A 254 -6.25 -20.47 2.41
C SER A 254 -6.57 -20.54 3.91
N SER A 255 -5.66 -20.09 4.77
CA SER A 255 -5.88 -20.05 6.22
C SER A 255 -6.96 -19.03 6.60
N GLY A 256 -7.58 -19.20 7.77
CA GLY A 256 -8.68 -18.36 8.22
C GLY A 256 -9.96 -18.52 7.39
N ARG A 257 -10.70 -17.41 7.17
CA ARG A 257 -11.98 -17.38 6.44
C ARG A 257 -11.74 -17.17 4.94
N ALA A 258 -11.29 -18.19 4.26
CA ALA A 258 -11.07 -18.22 2.82
C ALA A 258 -11.98 -19.24 2.12
N THR A 259 -12.42 -18.96 0.90
CA THR A 259 -13.18 -19.90 0.05
C THR A 259 -12.30 -20.77 -0.83
N GLY A 260 -11.03 -20.45 -0.93
CA GLY A 260 -9.99 -21.16 -1.69
C GLY A 260 -8.68 -20.38 -1.66
N PRO A 261 -7.61 -20.91 -2.24
CA PRO A 261 -6.30 -20.27 -2.23
C PRO A 261 -6.33 -18.90 -2.91
N HIS A 262 -5.89 -17.86 -2.19
CA HIS A 262 -5.76 -16.50 -2.69
C HIS A 262 -4.91 -15.66 -1.74
N LEU A 263 -4.38 -14.54 -2.23
CA LEU A 263 -3.89 -13.45 -1.42
C LEU A 263 -5.04 -12.49 -1.12
N HIS A 264 -5.27 -12.14 0.13
CA HIS A 264 -5.97 -10.91 0.51
C HIS A 264 -4.95 -9.84 0.90
N TRP A 265 -5.07 -8.65 0.31
CA TRP A 265 -4.19 -7.51 0.54
C TRP A 265 -4.97 -6.25 0.88
N SER A 266 -4.71 -5.68 2.05
CA SER A 266 -5.28 -4.40 2.51
C SER A 266 -4.22 -3.34 2.62
N VAL A 267 -4.63 -2.08 2.41
CA VAL A 267 -3.83 -0.88 2.61
C VAL A 267 -4.55 0.03 3.60
N TYR A 268 -3.79 0.60 4.52
CA TYR A 268 -4.30 1.53 5.52
C TYR A 268 -3.54 2.86 5.46
N LEU A 269 -4.27 3.96 5.61
CA LEU A 269 -3.76 5.31 5.86
C LEU A 269 -4.47 5.87 7.09
N ASN A 270 -3.76 6.55 7.99
CA ASN A 270 -4.30 7.14 9.22
C ASN A 270 -5.30 6.21 9.94
N GLY A 271 -5.09 4.88 9.89
CA GLY A 271 -5.94 3.86 10.49
C GLY A 271 -7.14 3.42 9.65
N ALA A 272 -7.49 4.14 8.59
CA ALA A 272 -8.57 3.80 7.67
C ALA A 272 -8.11 2.77 6.61
N ALA A 273 -8.90 1.74 6.35
CA ALA A 273 -8.71 0.90 5.18
C ALA A 273 -9.11 1.67 3.93
N VAL A 274 -8.23 1.68 2.93
CA VAL A 274 -8.42 2.40 1.66
C VAL A 274 -8.24 1.45 0.48
N ASP A 275 -8.79 1.80 -0.69
CA ASP A 275 -8.71 0.97 -1.89
C ASP A 275 -7.25 0.80 -2.37
N PRO A 276 -6.66 -0.41 -2.25
CA PRO A 276 -5.29 -0.65 -2.68
C PRO A 276 -5.06 -0.38 -4.17
N ALA A 277 -6.11 -0.46 -5.00
CA ALA A 277 -6.02 -0.18 -6.42
C ALA A 277 -5.56 1.25 -6.74
N LEU A 278 -5.71 2.19 -5.80
CA LEU A 278 -5.27 3.58 -5.98
C LEU A 278 -3.74 3.75 -5.95
N PHE A 279 -3.02 2.77 -5.43
CA PHE A 279 -1.57 2.83 -5.19
C PHE A 279 -0.76 2.03 -6.23
N ILE A 280 -1.40 1.20 -7.02
CA ILE A 280 -0.74 0.36 -8.05
C ILE A 280 -0.91 0.95 -9.45
N ALA A 281 0.01 0.63 -10.36
CA ALA A 281 -0.14 0.98 -11.76
C ALA A 281 -1.47 0.42 -12.31
N PRO A 282 -2.22 1.19 -13.12
CA PRO A 282 -3.39 0.64 -13.78
C PRO A 282 -2.98 -0.57 -14.64
N PRO A 283 -3.82 -1.61 -14.70
CA PRO A 283 -3.54 -2.74 -15.59
C PRO A 283 -3.35 -2.22 -17.02
N LYS A 284 -2.31 -2.70 -17.69
CA LYS A 284 -2.11 -2.35 -19.10
C LYS A 284 -3.38 -2.71 -19.88
N ALA A 285 -3.92 -1.76 -20.63
CA ALA A 285 -5.00 -2.05 -21.58
C ALA A 285 -4.56 -3.16 -22.51
N ARG A 286 -5.37 -4.22 -22.62
CA ARG A 286 -5.14 -5.33 -23.56
C ARG A 286 -5.62 -4.93 -24.95
#